data_cef8bfaf0e4ea9779c9f514e74aa4236
#
_entry.id   cef8bfaf0e4ea9779c9f514e74aa4236
#
_cell.length_a   1.000
_cell.length_b   1.000
_cell.length_c   1.000
_cell.angle_alpha   90.00
_cell.angle_beta   90.00
_cell.angle_gamma   90.00
#
_symmetry.space_group_name_H-M   'P 1'
#
loop_
_entity.id
_entity.type
_entity.pdbx_description
1 polymer ?
#
loop_
_entity_poly.entity_id
_entity_poly.type
_entity_poly.pdbx_seq_one_letter_code
_entity_poly.pdbx_strand_id
1 'polypeptide(L)'
;ALADALRDAGVDVAVLANNHCCDGGGAGVHTTVAELRRCGIRHTGVFTDSLDRAANNPLWLEHCGVRFALLNYTYGTNGIPVPEGVRVNLIDTVRMAVDLAAAREGSPDCIAVCIHWGNEYERQANAEQRRLARFLRRNGADLIVGSHPHVVQPFETDSSHVVLYSLGDRKS
;
A
#
# COMPACT_ATOMS: atom_id res chain seq x y z
N ALA A 1 -21.52 8.87 5.72
CA ALA A 1 -20.77 7.65 6.00
C ALA A 1 -19.28 7.96 6.15
N LEU A 2 -18.43 6.97 6.57
CA LEU A 2 -16.99 7.21 6.74
C LEU A 2 -16.33 7.66 5.43
N ALA A 3 -16.65 7.03 4.31
CA ALA A 3 -16.09 7.40 3.00
C ALA A 3 -16.40 8.85 2.60
N ASP A 4 -17.61 9.35 2.92
CA ASP A 4 -17.95 10.76 2.67
C ASP A 4 -17.07 11.69 3.51
N ALA A 5 -16.89 11.38 4.80
CA ALA A 5 -16.02 12.18 5.67
C ALA A 5 -14.55 12.19 5.21
N LEU A 6 -14.05 11.06 4.72
CA LEU A 6 -12.71 10.99 4.12
C LEU A 6 -12.62 11.87 2.87
N ARG A 7 -13.62 11.83 2.00
CA ARG A 7 -13.67 12.68 0.81
C ARG A 7 -13.75 14.17 1.17
N ASP A 8 -14.60 14.52 2.13
CA ASP A 8 -14.75 15.88 2.63
C ASP A 8 -13.47 16.40 3.28
N ALA A 9 -12.67 15.51 3.89
CA ALA A 9 -11.35 15.81 4.42
C ALA A 9 -10.24 15.91 3.35
N GLY A 10 -10.56 15.72 2.06
CA GLY A 10 -9.61 15.83 0.95
C GLY A 10 -8.83 14.55 0.65
N VAL A 11 -9.28 13.38 1.10
CA VAL A 11 -8.65 12.10 0.76
C VAL A 11 -9.05 11.69 -0.66
N ASP A 12 -8.07 11.56 -1.54
CA ASP A 12 -8.27 11.15 -2.94
C ASP A 12 -7.90 9.68 -3.18
N VAL A 13 -7.03 9.10 -2.35
CA VAL A 13 -6.51 7.74 -2.51
C VAL A 13 -6.49 7.00 -1.18
N ALA A 14 -6.95 5.74 -1.19
CA ALA A 14 -6.86 4.81 -0.06
C ALA A 14 -5.94 3.64 -0.38
N VAL A 15 -4.95 3.39 0.48
CA VAL A 15 -4.11 2.19 0.48
C VAL A 15 -4.74 1.17 1.43
N LEU A 16 -5.22 0.05 0.90
CA LEU A 16 -6.10 -0.87 1.62
C LEU A 16 -5.38 -2.10 2.19
N ALA A 17 -4.19 -2.46 1.66
CA ALA A 17 -3.47 -3.64 2.14
C ALA A 17 -2.89 -3.39 3.53
N ASN A 18 -3.53 -3.95 4.52
CA ASN A 18 -3.12 -4.00 5.92
C ASN A 18 -3.58 -5.33 6.55
N ASN A 19 -3.18 -5.61 7.78
CA ASN A 19 -3.49 -6.88 8.45
C ASN A 19 -4.98 -7.07 8.79
N HIS A 20 -5.79 -6.03 8.76
CA HIS A 20 -7.23 -6.05 9.01
C HIS A 20 -8.10 -6.00 7.74
N CYS A 21 -7.49 -5.99 6.56
CA CYS A 21 -8.23 -5.80 5.31
C CYS A 21 -9.24 -6.93 4.99
N CYS A 22 -9.13 -8.08 5.65
CA CYS A 22 -10.03 -9.22 5.48
C CYS A 22 -11.00 -9.45 6.65
N ASP A 23 -11.01 -8.60 7.70
CA ASP A 23 -11.83 -8.78 8.90
C ASP A 23 -13.33 -8.89 8.59
N GLY A 24 -13.84 -8.14 7.62
CA GLY A 24 -15.22 -8.18 7.15
C GLY A 24 -15.49 -9.23 6.06
N GLY A 25 -14.51 -10.12 5.78
CA GLY A 25 -14.61 -11.09 4.70
C GLY A 25 -14.78 -10.46 3.31
N GLY A 26 -15.22 -11.24 2.33
CA GLY A 26 -15.44 -10.77 0.97
C GLY A 26 -16.48 -9.64 0.88
N ALA A 27 -17.57 -9.76 1.64
CA ALA A 27 -18.61 -8.72 1.68
C ALA A 27 -18.06 -7.38 2.18
N GLY A 28 -17.17 -7.40 3.21
CA GLY A 28 -16.52 -6.20 3.73
C GLY A 28 -15.62 -5.55 2.67
N VAL A 29 -14.83 -6.33 1.94
CA VAL A 29 -13.98 -5.83 0.84
C VAL A 29 -14.82 -5.18 -0.25
N HIS A 30 -15.86 -5.88 -0.74
CA HIS A 30 -16.74 -5.36 -1.79
C HIS A 30 -17.43 -4.07 -1.36
N THR A 31 -17.95 -4.01 -0.12
CA THR A 31 -18.59 -2.81 0.42
C THR A 31 -17.61 -1.65 0.52
N THR A 32 -16.39 -1.89 1.04
CA THR A 32 -15.36 -0.86 1.18
C THR A 32 -14.99 -0.27 -0.18
N VAL A 33 -14.70 -1.13 -1.16
CA VAL A 33 -14.34 -0.67 -2.52
C VAL A 33 -15.50 0.06 -3.19
N ALA A 34 -16.72 -0.41 -3.05
CA ALA A 34 -17.92 0.25 -3.60
C ALA A 34 -18.12 1.65 -3.01
N GLU A 35 -17.98 1.80 -1.68
CA GLU A 35 -18.12 3.08 -1.01
C GLU A 35 -17.00 4.08 -1.38
N LEU A 36 -15.76 3.62 -1.48
CA LEU A 36 -14.67 4.46 -1.95
C LEU A 36 -14.92 4.96 -3.38
N ARG A 37 -15.33 4.06 -4.29
CA ARG A 37 -15.67 4.41 -5.68
C ARG A 37 -16.86 5.39 -5.74
N ARG A 38 -17.90 5.19 -4.95
CA ARG A 38 -19.03 6.10 -4.85
C ARG A 38 -18.60 7.52 -4.47
N CYS A 39 -17.62 7.64 -3.59
CA CYS A 39 -17.06 8.93 -3.16
C CYS A 39 -15.96 9.46 -4.08
N GLY A 40 -15.60 8.77 -5.16
CA GLY A 40 -14.51 9.16 -6.05
C GLY A 40 -13.12 9.00 -5.44
N ILE A 41 -13.00 8.19 -4.37
CA ILE A 41 -11.70 7.85 -3.76
C ILE A 41 -11.13 6.62 -4.48
N ARG A 42 -9.95 6.76 -5.03
CA ARG A 42 -9.24 5.65 -5.70
C ARG A 42 -8.60 4.73 -4.66
N HIS A 43 -8.34 3.48 -5.02
CA HIS A 43 -7.77 2.51 -4.08
C HIS A 43 -6.73 1.62 -4.75
N THR A 44 -5.85 1.03 -3.92
CA THR A 44 -4.91 -0.03 -4.31
C THR A 44 -4.60 -0.94 -3.12
N GLY A 45 -3.98 -2.09 -3.39
CA GLY A 45 -3.53 -3.06 -2.39
C GLY A 45 -4.53 -4.17 -2.08
N VAL A 46 -5.84 -3.88 -2.11
CA VAL A 46 -6.93 -4.87 -2.01
C VAL A 46 -7.93 -4.60 -3.14
N PHE A 47 -8.40 -5.67 -3.77
CA PHE A 47 -9.21 -5.59 -4.98
C PHE A 47 -10.35 -6.60 -4.94
N THR A 48 -11.48 -6.26 -5.54
CA THR A 48 -12.66 -7.12 -5.59
C THR A 48 -12.46 -8.38 -6.44
N ASP A 49 -11.56 -8.32 -7.42
CA ASP A 49 -11.21 -9.43 -8.31
C ASP A 49 -9.88 -9.16 -9.06
N SER A 50 -9.57 -10.01 -10.03
CA SER A 50 -8.35 -9.88 -10.85
C SER A 50 -8.41 -8.73 -11.85
N LEU A 51 -9.59 -8.34 -12.33
CA LEU A 51 -9.75 -7.22 -13.26
C LEU A 51 -9.57 -5.90 -12.53
N ASP A 52 -10.14 -5.80 -11.33
CA ASP A 52 -9.93 -4.65 -10.45
C ASP A 52 -8.44 -4.49 -10.08
N ARG A 53 -7.73 -5.60 -9.79
CA ARG A 53 -6.28 -5.57 -9.58
C ARG A 53 -5.55 -5.10 -10.82
N ALA A 54 -5.87 -5.61 -11.99
CA ALA A 54 -5.20 -5.20 -13.23
C ALA A 54 -5.38 -3.71 -13.55
N ALA A 55 -6.53 -3.13 -13.16
CA ALA A 55 -6.82 -1.71 -13.37
C ALA A 55 -6.18 -0.77 -12.33
N ASN A 56 -5.84 -1.29 -11.13
CA ASN A 56 -5.42 -0.47 -9.99
C ASN A 56 -4.09 -0.92 -9.35
N ASN A 57 -3.30 -1.76 -10.04
CA ASN A 57 -1.99 -2.20 -9.57
C ASN A 57 -0.97 -2.30 -10.74
N PRO A 58 -0.08 -1.31 -10.89
CA PRO A 58 0.06 -0.11 -10.06
C PRO A 58 -1.10 0.87 -10.23
N LEU A 59 -1.42 1.61 -9.17
CA LEU A 59 -2.36 2.73 -9.26
C LEU A 59 -1.63 3.96 -9.81
N TRP A 60 -2.05 4.39 -10.99
CA TRP A 60 -1.47 5.56 -11.65
C TRP A 60 -2.12 6.84 -11.14
N LEU A 61 -1.29 7.78 -10.67
CA LEU A 61 -1.70 9.08 -10.19
C LEU A 61 -0.93 10.16 -10.96
N GLU A 62 -1.56 11.30 -11.14
CA GLU A 62 -0.90 12.49 -11.68
C GLU A 62 -1.31 13.71 -10.84
N HIS A 63 -0.33 14.48 -10.39
CA HIS A 63 -0.57 15.69 -9.65
C HIS A 63 0.53 16.72 -9.95
N CYS A 64 0.13 17.94 -10.32
CA CYS A 64 1.05 19.02 -10.66
C CYS A 64 2.10 18.65 -11.72
N GLY A 65 1.73 17.84 -12.70
CA GLY A 65 2.62 17.39 -13.77
C GLY A 65 3.58 16.26 -13.35
N VAL A 66 3.48 15.74 -12.13
CA VAL A 66 4.26 14.58 -11.64
C VAL A 66 3.40 13.33 -11.73
N ARG A 67 3.91 12.31 -12.39
CA ARG A 67 3.25 11.01 -12.57
C ARG A 67 3.79 9.96 -11.62
N PHE A 68 2.91 9.42 -10.79
CA PHE A 68 3.24 8.41 -9.79
C PHE A 68 2.69 7.04 -10.19
N ALA A 69 3.48 5.99 -9.93
CA ALA A 69 3.00 4.61 -9.84
C ALA A 69 2.95 4.22 -8.35
N LEU A 70 1.74 4.04 -7.81
CA LEU A 70 1.55 3.68 -6.40
C LEU A 70 1.26 2.19 -6.27
N LEU A 71 2.03 1.51 -5.42
CA LEU A 71 1.86 0.12 -5.03
C LEU A 71 1.62 0.03 -3.52
N ASN A 72 0.83 -0.97 -3.09
CA ASN A 72 0.58 -1.18 -1.67
C ASN A 72 0.58 -2.66 -1.32
N TYR A 73 1.26 -3.03 -0.23
CA TYR A 73 1.44 -4.42 0.23
C TYR A 73 1.28 -4.55 1.74
N THR A 74 0.91 -5.76 2.20
CA THR A 74 0.84 -6.13 3.63
C THR A 74 1.54 -7.45 3.91
N TYR A 75 2.07 -7.60 5.14
CA TYR A 75 2.68 -8.85 5.60
C TYR A 75 1.69 -10.00 5.76
N GLY A 76 0.41 -9.71 5.92
CA GLY A 76 -0.61 -10.74 6.15
C GLY A 76 -1.99 -10.14 6.45
N THR A 77 -2.90 -11.02 6.85
CA THR A 77 -4.32 -10.75 7.11
C THR A 77 -4.74 -11.30 8.47
N ASN A 78 -3.85 -11.28 9.47
CA ASN A 78 -4.08 -11.83 10.82
C ASN A 78 -4.55 -13.31 10.82
N GLY A 79 -4.06 -14.10 9.85
CA GLY A 79 -4.45 -15.51 9.70
C GLY A 79 -5.83 -15.72 9.08
N ILE A 80 -6.56 -14.67 8.73
CA ILE A 80 -7.83 -14.78 8.00
C ILE A 80 -7.52 -15.10 6.53
N PRO A 81 -8.07 -16.18 5.96
CA PRO A 81 -7.86 -16.48 4.55
C PRO A 81 -8.38 -15.34 3.65
N VAL A 82 -7.64 -15.03 2.60
CA VAL A 82 -8.14 -14.09 1.57
C VAL A 82 -9.40 -14.69 0.95
N PRO A 83 -10.53 -13.97 0.96
CA PRO A 83 -11.80 -14.46 0.45
C PRO A 83 -11.72 -14.85 -1.03
N GLU A 84 -12.49 -15.86 -1.43
CA GLU A 84 -12.54 -16.29 -2.83
C GLU A 84 -12.93 -15.11 -3.76
N GLY A 85 -12.25 -15.02 -4.89
CA GLY A 85 -12.41 -13.91 -5.83
C GLY A 85 -11.60 -12.67 -5.48
N VAL A 86 -11.51 -12.31 -4.20
CA VAL A 86 -10.74 -11.14 -3.72
C VAL A 86 -9.25 -11.29 -3.99
N ARG A 87 -8.57 -10.18 -4.22
CA ARG A 87 -7.11 -10.13 -4.34
C ARG A 87 -6.54 -9.16 -3.30
N VAL A 88 -5.55 -9.64 -2.54
CA VAL A 88 -4.77 -8.84 -1.60
C VAL A 88 -3.29 -8.89 -2.02
N ASN A 89 -2.65 -7.75 -2.08
CA ASN A 89 -1.22 -7.70 -2.31
C ASN A 89 -0.47 -8.06 -1.01
N LEU A 90 -0.18 -9.34 -0.84
CA LEU A 90 0.71 -9.81 0.22
C LEU A 90 2.16 -9.53 -0.15
N ILE A 91 3.03 -9.38 0.86
CA ILE A 91 4.47 -9.27 0.68
C ILE A 91 5.02 -10.60 0.13
N ASP A 92 5.30 -10.59 -1.16
CA ASP A 92 5.91 -11.66 -1.93
C ASP A 92 6.91 -11.03 -2.90
N THR A 93 8.19 -11.23 -2.66
CA THR A 93 9.25 -10.53 -3.42
C THR A 93 9.23 -10.89 -4.90
N VAL A 94 8.74 -12.05 -5.31
CA VAL A 94 8.60 -12.43 -6.73
C VAL A 94 7.51 -11.58 -7.40
N ARG A 95 6.33 -11.53 -6.78
CA ARG A 95 5.21 -10.71 -7.29
C ARG A 95 5.52 -9.21 -7.24
N MET A 96 6.13 -8.76 -6.14
CA MET A 96 6.55 -7.36 -5.99
C MET A 96 7.54 -6.95 -7.08
N ALA A 97 8.48 -7.81 -7.47
CA ALA A 97 9.41 -7.54 -8.57
C ALA A 97 8.68 -7.39 -9.91
N VAL A 98 7.68 -8.24 -10.19
CA VAL A 98 6.83 -8.14 -11.39
C VAL A 98 6.03 -6.84 -11.40
N ASP A 99 5.39 -6.50 -10.28
CA ASP A 99 4.59 -5.27 -10.17
C ASP A 99 5.47 -4.00 -10.32
N LEU A 100 6.68 -4.00 -9.75
CA LEU A 100 7.65 -2.90 -9.88
C LEU A 100 8.19 -2.78 -11.32
N ALA A 101 8.43 -3.90 -12.00
CA ALA A 101 8.81 -3.89 -13.41
C ALA A 101 7.70 -3.28 -14.28
N ALA A 102 6.45 -3.70 -14.09
CA ALA A 102 5.29 -3.13 -14.78
C ALA A 102 5.10 -1.64 -14.48
N ALA A 103 5.33 -1.21 -13.23
CA ALA A 103 5.32 0.21 -12.88
C ALA A 103 6.37 1.00 -13.67
N ARG A 104 7.59 0.46 -13.79
CA ARG A 104 8.69 1.12 -14.50
C ARG A 104 8.45 1.19 -16.01
N GLU A 105 7.86 0.15 -16.63
CA GLU A 105 7.49 0.15 -18.04
C GLU A 105 6.55 1.32 -18.40
N GLY A 106 5.69 1.72 -17.44
CA GLY A 106 4.83 2.89 -17.60
C GLY A 106 5.55 4.25 -17.51
N SER A 107 6.87 4.27 -17.28
CA SER A 107 7.69 5.50 -17.19
C SER A 107 7.13 6.57 -16.24
N PRO A 108 6.90 6.26 -14.95
CA PRO A 108 6.52 7.25 -13.95
C PRO A 108 7.70 8.15 -13.59
N ASP A 109 7.41 9.33 -13.06
CA ASP A 109 8.41 10.19 -12.41
C ASP A 109 8.80 9.67 -11.03
N CYS A 110 7.89 8.93 -10.37
CA CYS A 110 8.12 8.35 -9.04
C CYS A 110 7.35 7.03 -8.88
N ILE A 111 8.03 5.99 -8.41
CA ILE A 111 7.42 4.74 -7.95
C ILE A 111 7.34 4.79 -6.42
N ALA A 112 6.12 4.91 -5.90
CA ALA A 112 5.84 4.94 -4.47
C ALA A 112 5.28 3.58 -4.00
N VAL A 113 5.81 3.06 -2.90
CA VAL A 113 5.35 1.80 -2.28
C VAL A 113 4.90 2.08 -0.86
N CYS A 114 3.60 1.93 -0.59
CA CYS A 114 3.07 1.85 0.76
C CYS A 114 3.13 0.41 1.25
N ILE A 115 3.73 0.16 2.41
CA ILE A 115 3.95 -1.19 2.90
C ILE A 115 3.60 -1.34 4.38
N HIS A 116 2.75 -2.31 4.69
CA HIS A 116 2.29 -2.63 6.04
C HIS A 116 3.13 -3.79 6.59
N TRP A 117 4.08 -3.50 7.49
CA TRP A 117 5.15 -4.41 7.89
C TRP A 117 5.68 -4.17 9.30
N GLY A 118 6.64 -4.99 9.74
CA GLY A 118 7.33 -4.82 11.01
C GLY A 118 6.55 -5.40 12.19
N ASN A 119 6.91 -4.99 13.39
CA ASN A 119 6.29 -5.42 14.63
C ASN A 119 5.67 -4.23 15.35
N GLU A 120 4.51 -4.45 15.98
CA GLU A 120 3.84 -3.41 16.77
C GLU A 120 4.74 -2.90 17.90
N TYR A 121 4.72 -1.59 18.12
CA TYR A 121 5.39 -0.86 19.21
C TYR A 121 6.93 -0.90 19.20
N GLU A 122 7.56 -1.50 18.21
CA GLU A 122 9.01 -1.44 18.03
C GLU A 122 9.41 -0.10 17.41
N ARG A 123 10.23 0.67 18.11
CA ARG A 123 10.72 1.99 17.64
C ARG A 123 11.87 1.91 16.65
N GLN A 124 12.43 0.73 16.44
CA GLN A 124 13.49 0.48 15.47
C GLN A 124 13.00 -0.45 14.37
N ALA A 125 13.32 -0.14 13.13
CA ALA A 125 13.04 -1.05 12.02
C ALA A 125 13.80 -2.38 12.24
N ASN A 126 13.10 -3.50 12.10
CA ASN A 126 13.68 -4.81 12.25
C ASN A 126 14.49 -5.24 11.00
N ALA A 127 15.15 -6.39 11.06
CA ALA A 127 15.99 -6.89 9.97
C ALA A 127 15.21 -7.14 8.68
N GLU A 128 13.96 -7.62 8.80
CA GLU A 128 13.07 -7.91 7.67
C GLU A 128 12.62 -6.63 6.97
N GLN A 129 12.22 -5.59 7.70
CA GLN A 129 11.89 -4.28 7.14
C GLN A 129 13.10 -3.72 6.35
N ARG A 130 14.31 -3.77 6.91
CA ARG A 130 15.53 -3.32 6.23
C ARG A 130 15.85 -4.15 4.99
N ARG A 131 15.62 -5.46 5.04
CA ARG A 131 15.80 -6.37 3.89
C ARG A 131 14.83 -6.01 2.75
N LEU A 132 13.56 -5.83 3.08
CA LEU A 132 12.51 -5.46 2.12
C LEU A 132 12.74 -4.05 1.55
N ALA A 133 13.13 -3.08 2.38
CA ALA A 133 13.48 -1.74 1.89
C ALA A 133 14.60 -1.78 0.85
N ARG A 134 15.68 -2.52 1.11
CA ARG A 134 16.76 -2.70 0.13
C ARG A 134 16.29 -3.40 -1.14
N PHE A 135 15.40 -4.40 -1.01
CA PHE A 135 14.82 -5.10 -2.16
C PHE A 135 14.00 -4.13 -3.02
N LEU A 136 13.10 -3.37 -2.42
CA LEU A 136 12.23 -2.40 -3.12
C LEU A 136 13.05 -1.33 -3.86
N ARG A 137 14.05 -0.75 -3.20
CA ARG A 137 14.97 0.24 -3.81
C ARG A 137 15.70 -0.34 -5.02
N ARG A 138 16.28 -1.55 -4.89
CA ARG A 138 16.97 -2.23 -6.01
C ARG A 138 16.06 -2.53 -7.19
N ASN A 139 14.75 -2.67 -6.95
CA ASN A 139 13.75 -2.88 -7.97
C ASN A 139 13.06 -1.57 -8.41
N GLY A 140 13.56 -0.40 -7.97
CA GLY A 140 13.21 0.91 -8.48
C GLY A 140 12.09 1.63 -7.77
N ALA A 141 11.79 1.30 -6.51
CA ALA A 141 10.97 2.14 -5.67
C ALA A 141 11.76 3.36 -5.22
N ASP A 142 11.25 4.55 -5.49
CA ASP A 142 11.86 5.83 -5.12
C ASP A 142 11.42 6.26 -3.71
N LEU A 143 10.15 6.04 -3.38
CA LEU A 143 9.55 6.36 -2.09
C LEU A 143 8.94 5.11 -1.46
N ILE A 144 9.33 4.80 -0.22
CA ILE A 144 8.77 3.69 0.57
C ILE A 144 8.18 4.27 1.84
N VAL A 145 6.87 4.03 2.06
CA VAL A 145 6.12 4.51 3.22
C VAL A 145 5.59 3.31 4.01
N GLY A 146 6.19 3.08 5.16
CA GLY A 146 5.82 1.99 6.06
C GLY A 146 4.73 2.36 7.05
N SER A 147 3.95 1.35 7.45
CA SER A 147 2.91 1.41 8.48
C SER A 147 2.87 0.10 9.27
N HIS A 148 2.02 -0.04 10.25
CA HIS A 148 1.79 -1.14 11.16
C HIS A 148 2.44 -1.01 12.55
N PRO A 149 3.69 -0.54 12.73
CA PRO A 149 4.28 -0.49 14.07
C PRO A 149 3.55 0.40 15.09
N HIS A 150 2.59 1.24 14.68
CA HIS A 150 1.84 2.19 15.51
C HIS A 150 2.71 3.20 16.28
N VAL A 151 4.00 3.23 16.00
CA VAL A 151 4.99 4.18 16.51
C VAL A 151 5.85 4.68 15.37
N VAL A 152 6.32 5.92 15.47
CA VAL A 152 7.28 6.47 14.50
C VAL A 152 8.59 5.70 14.60
N GLN A 153 9.07 5.22 13.46
CA GLN A 153 10.39 4.59 13.30
C GLN A 153 11.33 5.53 12.53
N PRO A 154 12.65 5.31 12.59
CA PRO A 154 13.62 6.07 11.81
C PRO A 154 13.31 6.07 10.31
N PHE A 155 13.86 7.04 9.59
CA PHE A 155 13.81 7.09 8.14
C PHE A 155 15.24 7.01 7.57
N GLU A 156 15.33 6.60 6.31
CA GLU A 156 16.57 6.61 5.51
C GLU A 156 16.32 7.43 4.26
N THR A 157 17.30 8.23 3.86
CA THR A 157 17.25 8.98 2.59
C THR A 157 18.62 9.04 1.97
N ASP A 158 18.67 9.03 0.65
CA ASP A 158 19.83 9.35 -0.16
C ASP A 158 19.41 10.26 -1.33
N SER A 159 20.29 10.45 -2.33
CA SER A 159 20.00 11.32 -3.47
C SER A 159 18.83 10.87 -4.35
N SER A 160 18.37 9.63 -4.22
CA SER A 160 17.41 8.99 -5.14
C SER A 160 16.24 8.30 -4.45
N HIS A 161 16.32 8.07 -3.14
CA HIS A 161 15.33 7.25 -2.44
C HIS A 161 15.01 7.82 -1.06
N VAL A 162 13.76 7.63 -0.65
CA VAL A 162 13.28 7.91 0.70
C VAL A 162 12.60 6.66 1.25
N VAL A 163 12.98 6.24 2.46
CA VAL A 163 12.37 5.14 3.20
C VAL A 163 11.88 5.64 4.54
N LEU A 164 10.59 5.70 4.73
CA LEU A 164 9.92 5.99 5.99
C LEU A 164 9.45 4.66 6.57
N TYR A 165 10.18 4.11 7.55
CA TYR A 165 9.89 2.77 8.07
C TYR A 165 8.56 2.65 8.78
N SER A 166 8.13 3.70 9.50
CA SER A 166 6.78 3.85 10.01
C SER A 166 6.51 5.32 10.34
N LEU A 167 5.37 5.83 9.89
CA LEU A 167 4.89 7.17 10.24
C LEU A 167 4.24 7.22 11.62
N GLY A 168 4.01 6.06 12.23
CA GLY A 168 3.16 5.95 13.40
C GLY A 168 1.69 6.19 13.08
N ASP A 169 0.85 5.94 14.06
CA ASP A 169 -0.53 6.39 14.09
C ASP A 169 -0.95 6.60 15.54
N ARG A 170 -2.07 7.26 15.75
CA ARG A 170 -2.63 7.41 17.08
C ARG A 170 -3.62 6.27 17.29
N LYS A 171 -3.20 5.20 18.00
CA LYS A 171 -4.18 4.32 18.65
C LYS A 171 -4.86 5.14 19.73
N SER A 172 -6.13 5.42 19.55
CA SER A 172 -7.00 6.01 20.57
C SER A 172 -7.30 4.99 21.67
#